data_8545ed9c515bd84c7ae5982cafb12cc0
#
_entry.id   8545ed9c515bd84c7ae5982cafb12cc0
#
_cell.length_a   1.000
_cell.length_b   1.000
_cell.length_c   1.000
_cell.angle_alpha   90.00
_cell.angle_beta   90.00
_cell.angle_gamma   90.00
#
_symmetry.space_group_name_H-M   'P 1'
#
loop_
_entity.id
_entity.type
_entity.pdbx_description
1 polymer ?
#
loop_
_entity_poly.entity_id
_entity_poly.type
_entity_poly.pdbx_seq_one_letter_code
_entity_poly.pdbx_strand_id
1 'polypeptide(L)'
;MKSIVKKCSVAAVLALAALMPDFRLLNTSPGGLALIADLEGCRLTPYQCSAGVWTSGIGHTAGVVPKGEITERQAAANLVADVLNVEKRLAVCAPVKMPQQVYDALVSFSFNVGTGAACRSTLVSFIKRQRWPQACDQLIRWV
;
A
#
# COMPACT_ATOMS: atom_id res chain seq x y z
N MET A 1 14.08 -29.08 -6.85
CA MET A 1 14.06 -28.53 -5.47
C MET A 1 13.05 -27.40 -5.40
N LYS A 2 12.13 -27.50 -4.44
CA LYS A 2 11.20 -26.39 -4.18
C LYS A 2 11.98 -25.27 -3.49
N SER A 3 11.93 -24.06 -4.05
CA SER A 3 12.48 -22.89 -3.37
C SER A 3 11.64 -22.58 -2.14
N ILE A 4 12.31 -22.34 -1.01
CA ILE A 4 11.64 -21.97 0.23
C ILE A 4 11.32 -20.47 0.16
N VAL A 5 10.03 -20.14 0.16
CA VAL A 5 9.59 -18.74 0.25
C VAL A 5 9.61 -18.31 1.70
N LYS A 6 10.49 -17.37 2.03
CA LYS A 6 10.58 -16.83 3.38
C LYS A 6 9.55 -15.72 3.55
N LYS A 7 8.67 -15.89 4.53
CA LYS A 7 7.71 -14.88 4.95
C LYS A 7 8.34 -13.99 6.02
N CYS A 8 7.89 -12.76 6.09
CA CYS A 8 8.26 -11.84 7.17
C CYS A 8 7.10 -11.65 8.14
N SER A 9 7.45 -11.22 9.35
CA SER A 9 6.44 -10.84 10.34
C SER A 9 5.90 -9.46 10.01
N VAL A 10 4.62 -9.36 9.72
CA VAL A 10 3.93 -8.07 9.48
C VAL A 10 4.10 -7.16 10.70
N ALA A 11 3.93 -7.71 11.91
CA ALA A 11 4.09 -6.91 13.14
C ALA A 11 5.51 -6.34 13.29
N ALA A 12 6.54 -7.16 12.99
CA ALA A 12 7.93 -6.71 13.06
C ALA A 12 8.21 -5.64 12.01
N VAL A 13 7.72 -5.80 10.79
CA VAL A 13 7.90 -4.82 9.72
C VAL A 13 7.20 -3.51 10.07
N LEU A 14 5.98 -3.54 10.61
CA LEU A 14 5.28 -2.34 11.05
C LEU A 14 6.02 -1.62 12.18
N ALA A 15 6.58 -2.37 13.13
CA ALA A 15 7.37 -1.80 14.22
C ALA A 15 8.65 -1.13 13.69
N LEU A 16 9.33 -1.77 12.75
CA LEU A 16 10.51 -1.21 12.09
C LEU A 16 10.16 0.04 11.26
N ALA A 17 9.02 0.02 10.58
CA ALA A 17 8.54 1.17 9.82
C ALA A 17 8.34 2.40 10.72
N ALA A 18 7.79 2.19 11.92
CA ALA A 18 7.56 3.27 12.89
C ALA A 18 8.88 3.93 13.36
N LEU A 19 10.02 3.25 13.21
CA LEU A 19 11.33 3.79 13.56
C LEU A 19 12.00 4.53 12.39
N MET A 20 11.43 4.46 11.19
CA MET A 20 12.01 5.13 10.02
C MET A 20 11.80 6.65 10.12
N PRO A 21 12.79 7.48 9.72
CA PRO A 21 12.64 8.94 9.77
C PRO A 21 11.43 9.45 8.99
N ASP A 22 11.14 8.84 7.85
CA ASP A 22 10.06 9.28 6.97
C ASP A 22 8.67 8.83 7.44
N PHE A 23 8.60 7.96 8.44
CA PHE A 23 7.33 7.49 8.99
C PHE A 23 6.43 8.66 9.45
N ARG A 24 7.02 9.67 10.07
CA ARG A 24 6.29 10.86 10.54
C ARG A 24 5.74 11.75 9.43
N LEU A 25 6.20 11.54 8.18
CA LEU A 25 5.69 12.27 7.02
C LEU A 25 4.39 11.67 6.49
N LEU A 26 4.06 10.45 6.93
CA LEU A 26 2.84 9.77 6.50
C LEU A 26 1.60 10.42 7.09
N ASN A 27 0.59 10.61 6.25
CA ASN A 27 -0.75 11.00 6.66
C ASN A 27 -1.65 9.79 6.88
N THR A 28 -1.26 8.63 6.36
CA THR A 28 -1.92 7.34 6.64
C THR A 28 -1.71 7.00 8.11
N SER A 29 -2.78 6.59 8.80
CA SER A 29 -2.69 6.21 10.20
C SER A 29 -2.00 4.86 10.39
N PRO A 30 -1.51 4.54 11.62
CA PRO A 30 -1.01 3.19 11.90
C PRO A 30 -2.03 2.09 11.57
N GLY A 31 -3.33 2.32 11.83
CA GLY A 31 -4.39 1.40 11.45
C GLY A 31 -4.51 1.22 9.95
N GLY A 32 -4.31 2.28 9.17
CA GLY A 32 -4.28 2.22 7.70
C GLY A 32 -3.09 1.42 7.19
N LEU A 33 -1.91 1.58 7.78
CA LEU A 33 -0.74 0.78 7.42
C LEU A 33 -0.95 -0.69 7.75
N ALA A 34 -1.54 -1.00 8.91
CA ALA A 34 -1.86 -2.37 9.29
C ALA A 34 -2.83 -3.00 8.29
N LEU A 35 -3.83 -2.26 7.82
CA LEU A 35 -4.78 -2.72 6.81
C LEU A 35 -4.06 -3.09 5.51
N ILE A 36 -3.16 -2.24 5.03
CA ILE A 36 -2.37 -2.50 3.82
C ILE A 36 -1.54 -3.78 4.00
N ALA A 37 -0.85 -3.89 5.13
CA ALA A 37 0.02 -5.02 5.43
C ALA A 37 -0.76 -6.33 5.51
N ASP A 38 -1.94 -6.33 6.13
CA ASP A 38 -2.81 -7.50 6.23
C ASP A 38 -3.31 -7.95 4.86
N LEU A 39 -3.68 -7.01 4.00
CA LEU A 39 -4.18 -7.31 2.65
C LEU A 39 -3.07 -7.81 1.73
N GLU A 40 -1.88 -7.22 1.80
CA GLU A 40 -0.78 -7.56 0.90
C GLU A 40 0.05 -8.76 1.37
N GLY A 41 0.13 -9.00 2.69
CA GLY A 41 1.02 -9.98 3.28
C GLY A 41 2.47 -9.51 3.24
N CYS A 42 3.39 -10.34 3.71
CA CYS A 42 4.82 -9.99 3.76
C CYS A 42 5.71 -11.17 3.36
N ARG A 43 6.60 -10.97 2.40
CA ARG A 43 7.55 -11.99 1.94
C ARG A 43 8.93 -11.41 1.73
N LEU A 44 9.94 -12.05 2.31
CA LEU A 44 11.35 -11.68 2.11
C LEU A 44 11.90 -12.20 0.80
N THR A 45 11.38 -13.33 0.33
CA THR A 45 11.76 -13.93 -0.96
C THR A 45 10.87 -13.36 -2.04
N PRO A 46 11.45 -12.80 -3.12
CA PRO A 46 10.64 -12.27 -4.23
C PRO A 46 9.75 -13.35 -4.87
N TYR A 47 8.57 -12.94 -5.28
CA TYR A 47 7.60 -13.80 -5.98
C TYR A 47 6.96 -13.01 -7.10
N GLN A 48 6.41 -13.72 -8.09
CA GLN A 48 5.61 -13.09 -9.14
C GLN A 48 4.15 -13.02 -8.71
N CYS A 49 3.55 -11.83 -8.79
CA CYS A 49 2.11 -11.68 -8.62
C CYS A 49 1.38 -12.21 -9.87
N SER A 50 0.05 -12.27 -9.82
CA SER A 50 -0.78 -12.77 -10.93
C SER A 50 -0.54 -12.04 -12.25
N ALA A 51 -0.07 -10.80 -12.23
CA ALA A 51 0.28 -10.02 -13.41
C ALA A 51 1.72 -10.26 -13.90
N GLY A 52 2.47 -11.18 -13.28
CA GLY A 52 3.85 -11.50 -13.65
C GLY A 52 4.89 -10.51 -13.11
N VAL A 53 4.50 -9.58 -12.26
CA VAL A 53 5.41 -8.58 -11.68
C VAL A 53 6.11 -9.15 -10.46
N TRP A 54 7.44 -9.04 -10.42
CA TRP A 54 8.22 -9.46 -9.25
C TRP A 54 7.96 -8.53 -8.06
N THR A 55 7.65 -9.15 -6.92
CA THR A 55 7.16 -8.48 -5.71
C THR A 55 7.89 -9.01 -4.49
N SER A 56 8.19 -8.15 -3.53
CA SER A 56 8.77 -8.55 -2.23
C SER A 56 8.24 -7.65 -1.11
N GLY A 57 8.54 -8.03 0.13
CA GLY A 57 8.07 -7.30 1.30
C GLY A 57 6.55 -7.23 1.35
N ILE A 58 6.01 -6.06 1.60
CA ILE A 58 4.57 -5.80 1.63
C ILE A 58 4.17 -5.16 0.31
N GLY A 59 3.98 -6.00 -0.72
CA GLY A 59 3.50 -5.56 -2.03
C GLY A 59 4.44 -4.64 -2.80
N HIS A 60 5.74 -4.62 -2.45
CA HIS A 60 6.71 -3.74 -3.12
C HIS A 60 7.15 -4.34 -4.46
N THR A 61 7.15 -3.52 -5.52
CA THR A 61 7.50 -3.97 -6.87
C THR A 61 8.69 -3.23 -7.49
N ALA A 62 8.96 -2.00 -7.07
CA ALA A 62 10.01 -1.17 -7.68
C ALA A 62 11.40 -1.78 -7.47
N GLY A 63 12.09 -2.09 -8.57
CA GLY A 63 13.46 -2.61 -8.52
C GLY A 63 13.60 -4.02 -8.00
N VAL A 64 12.51 -4.77 -7.84
CA VAL A 64 12.55 -6.15 -7.33
C VAL A 64 13.08 -7.09 -8.43
N VAL A 65 14.09 -7.88 -8.05
CA VAL A 65 14.72 -8.87 -8.94
C VAL A 65 14.42 -10.29 -8.42
N PRO A 66 14.40 -11.31 -9.31
CA PRO A 66 13.96 -12.66 -8.94
C PRO A 66 14.69 -13.31 -7.76
N LYS A 67 15.96 -13.01 -7.57
CA LYS A 67 16.79 -13.58 -6.51
C LYS A 67 17.19 -12.57 -5.44
N GLY A 68 16.53 -11.42 -5.43
CA GLY A 68 16.85 -10.32 -4.51
C GLY A 68 16.13 -10.46 -3.18
N GLU A 69 16.51 -11.44 -2.36
CA GLU A 69 15.97 -11.59 -1.00
C GLU A 69 16.24 -10.33 -0.18
N ILE A 70 15.25 -9.89 0.62
CA ILE A 70 15.35 -8.68 1.43
C ILE A 70 15.22 -8.98 2.91
N THR A 71 15.60 -8.02 3.75
CA THR A 71 15.42 -8.08 5.20
C THR A 71 14.08 -7.45 5.59
N GLU A 72 13.64 -7.71 6.82
CA GLU A 72 12.45 -7.05 7.37
C GLU A 72 12.62 -5.54 7.45
N ARG A 73 13.83 -5.06 7.75
CA ARG A 73 14.14 -3.63 7.74
C ARG A 73 13.98 -3.02 6.34
N GLN A 74 14.42 -3.71 5.31
CA GLN A 74 14.25 -3.26 3.93
C GLN A 74 12.77 -3.27 3.54
N ALA A 75 12.02 -4.29 3.95
CA ALA A 75 10.57 -4.34 3.73
C ALA A 75 9.87 -3.14 4.38
N ALA A 76 10.29 -2.76 5.59
CA ALA A 76 9.74 -1.60 6.29
C ALA A 76 10.06 -0.29 5.56
N ALA A 77 11.29 -0.11 5.12
CA ALA A 77 11.70 1.09 4.37
C ALA A 77 10.94 1.20 3.04
N ASN A 78 10.77 0.08 2.35
CA ASN A 78 10.03 0.03 1.08
C ASN A 78 8.56 0.36 1.30
N LEU A 79 7.95 -0.15 2.36
CA LEU A 79 6.55 0.14 2.69
C LEU A 79 6.34 1.65 2.91
N VAL A 80 7.17 2.28 3.72
CA VAL A 80 7.07 3.72 4.00
C VAL A 80 7.22 4.51 2.69
N ALA A 81 8.21 4.19 1.88
CA ALA A 81 8.44 4.86 0.60
C ALA A 81 7.25 4.69 -0.36
N ASP A 82 6.72 3.48 -0.45
CA ASP A 82 5.60 3.18 -1.34
C ASP A 82 4.33 3.92 -0.91
N VAL A 83 4.04 3.95 0.39
CA VAL A 83 2.86 4.66 0.91
C VAL A 83 3.01 6.16 0.71
N LEU A 84 4.21 6.73 0.92
CA LEU A 84 4.46 8.15 0.63
C LEU A 84 4.21 8.47 -0.84
N ASN A 85 4.63 7.61 -1.76
CA ASN A 85 4.37 7.81 -3.18
C ASN A 85 2.88 7.80 -3.51
N VAL A 86 2.12 6.89 -2.90
CA VAL A 86 0.67 6.85 -3.04
C VAL A 86 0.05 8.16 -2.54
N GLU A 87 0.45 8.61 -1.35
CA GLU A 87 -0.06 9.85 -0.75
C GLU A 87 0.21 11.07 -1.62
N LYS A 88 1.41 11.16 -2.18
CA LYS A 88 1.76 12.27 -3.10
C LYS A 88 0.86 12.31 -4.31
N ARG A 89 0.58 11.16 -4.91
CA ARG A 89 -0.31 11.06 -6.07
C ARG A 89 -1.75 11.41 -5.72
N LEU A 90 -2.23 10.94 -4.58
CA LEU A 90 -3.59 11.24 -4.10
C LEU A 90 -3.75 12.73 -3.78
N ALA A 91 -2.70 13.38 -3.28
CA ALA A 91 -2.72 14.82 -3.04
C ALA A 91 -2.98 15.62 -4.32
N VAL A 92 -2.58 15.09 -5.47
CA VAL A 92 -2.82 15.72 -6.78
C VAL A 92 -4.20 15.37 -7.32
N CYS A 93 -4.61 14.10 -7.30
CA CYS A 93 -5.85 13.67 -7.94
C CYS A 93 -7.08 13.74 -7.04
N ALA A 94 -6.91 13.84 -5.72
CA ALA A 94 -8.01 13.93 -4.75
C ALA A 94 -7.68 14.97 -3.67
N PRO A 95 -7.52 16.26 -4.06
CA PRO A 95 -7.03 17.31 -3.16
C PRO A 95 -8.17 17.87 -2.29
N VAL A 96 -8.80 17.00 -1.50
CA VAL A 96 -9.91 17.38 -0.61
C VAL A 96 -9.63 16.88 0.79
N LYS A 97 -10.14 17.59 1.79
CA LYS A 97 -10.11 17.10 3.17
C LYS A 97 -11.10 15.96 3.31
N MET A 98 -10.67 14.92 4.00
CA MET A 98 -11.52 13.76 4.24
C MET A 98 -11.29 13.20 5.64
N PRO A 99 -12.27 12.47 6.20
CA PRO A 99 -12.07 11.78 7.47
C PRO A 99 -10.89 10.80 7.36
N GLN A 100 -10.15 10.61 8.47
CA GLN A 100 -8.99 9.74 8.47
C GLN A 100 -9.30 8.32 7.97
N GLN A 101 -10.44 7.78 8.36
CA GLN A 101 -10.87 6.44 7.94
C GLN A 101 -11.07 6.35 6.43
N VAL A 102 -11.64 7.38 5.84
CA VAL A 102 -11.82 7.45 4.38
C VAL A 102 -10.46 7.55 3.70
N TYR A 103 -9.58 8.39 4.23
CA TYR A 103 -8.21 8.53 3.71
C TYR A 103 -7.46 7.21 3.74
N ASP A 104 -7.47 6.51 4.89
CA ASP A 104 -6.80 5.22 5.03
C ASP A 104 -7.33 4.18 4.03
N ALA A 105 -8.64 4.15 3.85
CA ALA A 105 -9.28 3.24 2.89
C ALA A 105 -8.88 3.58 1.45
N LEU A 106 -8.82 4.87 1.12
CA LEU A 106 -8.40 5.35 -0.20
C LEU A 106 -6.94 5.00 -0.48
N VAL A 107 -6.05 5.19 0.50
CA VAL A 107 -4.65 4.82 0.39
C VAL A 107 -4.50 3.32 0.16
N SER A 108 -5.19 2.50 0.95
CA SER A 108 -5.18 1.04 0.81
C SER A 108 -5.67 0.59 -0.56
N PHE A 109 -6.77 1.15 -1.03
CA PHE A 109 -7.32 0.87 -2.37
C PHE A 109 -6.29 1.24 -3.45
N SER A 110 -5.70 2.44 -3.35
CA SER A 110 -4.74 2.95 -4.33
C SER A 110 -3.44 2.16 -4.33
N PHE A 111 -3.01 1.69 -3.16
CA PHE A 111 -1.86 0.81 -3.03
C PHE A 111 -2.09 -0.50 -3.77
N ASN A 112 -3.30 -1.06 -3.64
CA ASN A 112 -3.67 -2.35 -4.26
C ASN A 112 -3.84 -2.24 -5.78
N VAL A 113 -4.63 -1.28 -6.27
CA VAL A 113 -4.96 -1.20 -7.71
C VAL A 113 -4.01 -0.31 -8.51
N GLY A 114 -3.13 0.41 -7.83
CA GLY A 114 -2.26 1.41 -8.44
C GLY A 114 -2.90 2.79 -8.48
N THR A 115 -2.08 3.82 -8.32
CA THR A 115 -2.56 5.21 -8.25
C THR A 115 -3.16 5.69 -9.57
N GLY A 116 -2.65 5.21 -10.71
CA GLY A 116 -3.22 5.55 -12.01
C GLY A 116 -4.68 5.13 -12.12
N ALA A 117 -4.97 3.86 -11.80
CA ALA A 117 -6.34 3.33 -11.84
C ALA A 117 -7.21 4.01 -10.77
N ALA A 118 -6.67 4.19 -9.56
CA ALA A 118 -7.40 4.84 -8.46
C ALA A 118 -7.82 6.27 -8.84
N CYS A 119 -6.90 7.07 -9.37
CA CYS A 119 -7.16 8.46 -9.74
C CYS A 119 -8.21 8.59 -10.85
N ARG A 120 -8.33 7.59 -11.72
CA ARG A 120 -9.33 7.58 -12.80
C ARG A 120 -10.64 6.90 -12.40
N SER A 121 -10.74 6.38 -11.18
CA SER A 121 -11.88 5.60 -10.74
C SER A 121 -13.11 6.49 -10.43
N THR A 122 -14.30 5.89 -10.57
CA THR A 122 -15.54 6.52 -10.12
C THR A 122 -15.49 6.75 -8.60
N LEU A 123 -14.81 5.87 -7.86
CA LEU A 123 -14.60 6.02 -6.42
C LEU A 123 -13.97 7.39 -6.11
N VAL A 124 -12.87 7.73 -6.76
CA VAL A 124 -12.19 9.03 -6.54
C VAL A 124 -13.06 10.19 -6.99
N SER A 125 -13.88 10.03 -8.02
CA SER A 125 -14.81 11.10 -8.42
C SER A 125 -15.82 11.43 -7.30
N PHE A 126 -16.29 10.43 -6.57
CA PHE A 126 -17.14 10.64 -5.39
C PHE A 126 -16.35 11.25 -4.22
N ILE A 127 -15.10 10.81 -4.00
CA ILE A 127 -14.22 11.40 -2.99
C ILE A 127 -14.07 12.90 -3.20
N LYS A 128 -13.79 13.32 -4.43
CA LYS A 128 -13.64 14.75 -4.78
C LYS A 128 -14.89 15.56 -4.46
N ARG A 129 -16.06 14.95 -4.52
CA ARG A 129 -17.34 15.59 -4.22
C ARG A 129 -17.75 15.40 -2.75
N GLN A 130 -16.86 14.80 -1.96
CA GLN A 130 -17.09 14.51 -0.53
C GLN A 130 -18.32 13.64 -0.28
N ARG A 131 -18.63 12.75 -1.23
CA ARG A 131 -19.74 11.82 -1.15
C ARG A 131 -19.21 10.48 -0.64
N TRP A 132 -18.93 10.41 0.66
CA TRP A 132 -18.28 9.26 1.30
C TRP A 132 -19.06 7.96 1.14
N PRO A 133 -20.39 7.91 1.40
CA PRO A 133 -21.13 6.64 1.21
C PRO A 133 -21.04 6.10 -0.21
N GLN A 134 -21.21 6.95 -1.21
CA GLN A 134 -21.14 6.55 -2.61
C GLN A 134 -19.73 6.08 -3.00
N ALA A 135 -18.71 6.74 -2.46
CA ALA A 135 -17.33 6.30 -2.68
C ALA A 135 -17.10 4.90 -2.10
N CYS A 136 -17.57 4.65 -0.88
CA CYS A 136 -17.45 3.33 -0.25
C CYS A 136 -18.19 2.25 -1.03
N ASP A 137 -19.35 2.55 -1.58
CA ASP A 137 -20.14 1.60 -2.39
C ASP A 137 -19.38 1.18 -3.65
N GLN A 138 -18.50 2.03 -4.18
CA GLN A 138 -17.69 1.67 -5.35
C GLN A 138 -16.65 0.59 -5.05
N LEU A 139 -16.25 0.42 -3.80
CA LEU A 139 -15.26 -0.61 -3.43
C LEU A 139 -15.73 -2.02 -3.79
N ILE A 140 -17.03 -2.27 -3.81
CA ILE A 140 -17.62 -3.56 -4.16
C ILE A 140 -17.18 -4.00 -5.57
N ARG A 141 -16.97 -3.05 -6.48
CA ARG A 141 -16.57 -3.33 -7.87
C ARG A 141 -15.16 -3.86 -7.99
N TRP A 142 -14.34 -3.68 -6.94
CA TRP A 142 -12.92 -4.01 -6.95
C TRP A 142 -12.60 -5.28 -6.13
N VAL A 143 -13.62 -5.92 -5.59
CA VAL A 143 -13.47 -7.12 -4.75
C VAL A 143 -13.48 -8.38 -5.59
#